data_75428d6e6a55d27a04b01ee0ed284930
#
_entry.id   75428d6e6a55d27a04b01ee0ed284930
#
_cell.length_a   1.000
_cell.length_b   1.000
_cell.length_c   1.000
_cell.angle_alpha   90.00
_cell.angle_beta   90.00
_cell.angle_gamma   90.00
#
_symmetry.space_group_name_H-M   'P 1'
#
loop_
_entity.id
_entity.type
_entity.pdbx_description
1 polymer ?
#
loop_
_entity_poly.entity_id
_entity_poly.type
_entity_poly.pdbx_seq_one_letter_code
_entity_poly.pdbx_strand_id
1 'polypeptide(L)'
;MIYCLTGKIVKKSMSAVVLSCGGVGYYAQCPASVAGALPGVGKEATIYTVMSVTENDVSLYGFATEEQQACFEMLTAVSGVGRSEERR
;
A
#
# COMPACT_ATOMS: atom_id res chain seq x y z
N MET A 1 -8.30 8.60 4.58
CA MET A 1 -7.27 8.05 3.67
C MET A 1 -5.97 7.81 4.41
N ILE A 2 -5.38 6.65 4.22
CA ILE A 2 -4.12 6.31 4.86
C ILE A 2 -2.99 6.65 3.91
N TYR A 3 -2.14 7.59 4.30
CA TYR A 3 -1.05 8.05 3.45
C TYR A 3 0.21 7.19 3.64
N CYS A 4 0.53 6.88 4.86
CA CYS A 4 1.67 6.04 5.17
C CYS A 4 1.46 5.34 6.50
N LEU A 5 2.23 4.28 6.72
CA LEU A 5 2.19 3.51 7.95
C LEU A 5 3.60 3.25 8.42
N THR A 6 3.83 3.43 9.71
CA THR A 6 5.11 3.08 10.33
C THR A 6 4.83 2.05 11.42
N GLY A 7 5.49 0.93 11.36
CA GLY A 7 5.30 -0.10 12.35
C GLY A 7 6.25 -1.27 12.14
N LYS A 8 6.06 -2.30 12.96
CA LYS A 8 6.90 -3.48 12.88
C LYS A 8 6.34 -4.44 11.84
N ILE A 9 7.22 -4.98 11.00
CA ILE A 9 6.81 -5.98 10.02
C ILE A 9 6.59 -7.29 10.75
N VAL A 10 5.36 -7.80 10.71
CA VAL A 10 5.03 -9.06 11.36
C VAL A 10 4.91 -10.20 10.36
N LYS A 11 4.72 -9.87 9.08
CA LYS A 11 4.68 -10.88 8.03
C LYS A 11 5.06 -10.23 6.73
N LYS A 12 5.78 -10.95 5.90
CA LYS A 12 6.22 -10.45 4.59
C LYS A 12 6.21 -11.58 3.60
N SER A 13 5.66 -11.32 2.43
CA SER A 13 5.66 -12.27 1.33
C SER A 13 6.13 -11.53 0.07
N MET A 14 6.11 -12.22 -1.07
CA MET A 14 6.55 -11.61 -2.32
C MET A 14 5.60 -10.52 -2.81
N SER A 15 4.35 -10.57 -2.37
CA SER A 15 3.33 -9.66 -2.91
C SER A 15 2.61 -8.85 -1.83
N ALA A 16 3.04 -8.97 -0.57
CA ALA A 16 2.33 -8.28 0.50
C ALA A 16 3.20 -8.16 1.75
N VAL A 17 2.84 -7.22 2.59
CA VAL A 17 3.50 -7.02 3.86
C VAL A 17 2.43 -6.70 4.90
N VAL A 18 2.63 -7.18 6.12
CA VAL A 18 1.75 -6.84 7.24
C VAL A 18 2.55 -6.07 8.26
N LEU A 19 2.09 -4.88 8.60
CA LEU A 19 2.71 -4.04 9.61
C LEU A 19 1.81 -3.96 10.84
N SER A 20 2.42 -4.06 12.00
CA SER A 20 1.72 -3.86 13.25
C SER A 20 1.95 -2.42 13.69
N CYS A 21 0.88 -1.64 13.70
CA CYS A 21 0.93 -0.24 14.05
C CYS A 21 -0.02 0.00 15.22
N GLY A 22 0.53 0.24 16.40
CA GLY A 22 -0.28 0.49 17.58
C GLY A 22 -1.24 -0.63 17.93
N GLY A 23 -0.84 -1.87 17.69
CA GLY A 23 -1.68 -3.02 17.98
C GLY A 23 -2.62 -3.43 16.85
N VAL A 24 -2.59 -2.70 15.74
CA VAL A 24 -3.43 -3.03 14.58
C VAL A 24 -2.53 -3.55 13.49
N GLY A 25 -2.90 -4.69 12.90
CA GLY A 25 -2.16 -5.25 11.77
C GLY A 25 -2.76 -4.76 10.46
N TYR A 26 -1.93 -4.11 9.66
CA TYR A 26 -2.34 -3.61 8.35
C TYR A 26 -1.73 -4.49 7.27
N TYR A 27 -2.57 -5.03 6.43
CA TYR A 27 -2.17 -5.86 5.30
C TYR A 27 -2.11 -5.00 4.05
N ALA A 28 -0.92 -4.85 3.49
CA ALA A 28 -0.73 -4.02 2.30
C ALA A 28 -0.16 -4.88 1.18
N GLN A 29 -0.79 -4.81 0.02
CA GLN A 29 -0.28 -5.47 -1.17
C GLN A 29 0.84 -4.61 -1.74
N CYS A 30 1.88 -5.23 -2.26
CA CYS A 30 3.00 -4.48 -2.82
C CYS A 30 3.69 -5.31 -3.90
N PRO A 31 4.36 -4.63 -4.85
CA PRO A 31 5.18 -5.34 -5.83
C PRO A 31 6.33 -6.07 -5.16
N ALA A 32 6.82 -7.12 -5.79
CA ALA A 32 7.93 -7.89 -5.25
C ALA A 32 9.17 -7.02 -5.01
N SER A 33 9.39 -6.03 -5.88
CA SER A 33 10.53 -5.13 -5.72
C SER A 33 10.42 -4.31 -4.44
N VAL A 34 9.21 -3.92 -4.08
CA VAL A 34 8.96 -3.17 -2.84
C VAL A 34 9.16 -4.08 -1.64
N ALA A 35 8.58 -5.28 -1.69
CA ALA A 35 8.73 -6.24 -0.60
C ALA A 35 10.19 -6.56 -0.36
N GLY A 36 10.97 -6.71 -1.42
CA GLY A 36 12.38 -7.00 -1.33
C GLY A 36 13.21 -5.84 -0.78
N ALA A 37 12.72 -4.62 -0.95
CA ALA A 37 13.42 -3.44 -0.46
C ALA A 37 13.15 -3.17 1.02
N LEU A 38 12.11 -3.76 1.57
CA LEU A 38 11.75 -3.56 2.97
C LEU A 38 12.59 -4.45 3.87
N PRO A 39 12.80 -4.03 5.13
CA PRO A 39 13.56 -4.87 6.07
C PRO A 39 12.80 -6.15 6.40
N GLY A 40 13.45 -7.04 7.11
CA GLY A 40 12.86 -8.32 7.44
C GLY A 40 11.82 -8.25 8.55
N VAL A 41 11.14 -9.37 8.72
CA VAL A 41 10.14 -9.51 9.80
C VAL A 41 10.80 -9.20 11.15
N GLY A 42 10.08 -8.46 11.98
CA GLY A 42 10.57 -8.04 13.29
C GLY A 42 11.21 -6.66 13.27
N LYS A 43 11.46 -6.11 12.12
CA LYS A 43 12.05 -4.78 11.98
C LYS A 43 10.97 -3.73 11.76
N GLU A 44 11.29 -2.51 12.16
CA GLU A 44 10.38 -1.39 11.93
C GLU A 44 10.58 -0.85 10.52
N ALA A 45 9.48 -0.48 9.89
CA ALA A 45 9.52 0.06 8.53
C ALA A 45 8.40 1.06 8.35
N THR A 46 8.60 1.95 7.39
CA THR A 46 7.56 2.87 6.94
C THR A 46 7.22 2.52 5.51
N ILE A 47 5.93 2.37 5.24
CA ILE A 47 5.46 2.19 3.86
C ILE A 47 4.52 3.32 3.52
N TYR A 48 4.54 3.71 2.26
CA TYR A 48 3.63 4.73 1.74
C TYR A 48 2.50 4.02 1.04
N THR A 49 1.27 4.38 1.39
CA THR A 49 0.11 3.57 1.04
C THR A 49 -0.85 4.28 0.11
N VAL A 50 -1.56 3.48 -0.67
CA VAL A 50 -2.68 3.94 -1.48
C VAL A 50 -3.85 3.03 -1.14
N MET A 51 -4.95 3.63 -0.74
CA MET A 51 -6.15 2.87 -0.40
C MET A 51 -7.08 2.88 -1.61
N SER A 52 -7.49 1.69 -2.02
CA SER A 52 -8.43 1.51 -3.10
C SER A 52 -9.74 0.98 -2.52
N VAL A 53 -10.80 1.73 -2.72
CA VAL A 53 -12.11 1.35 -2.19
C VAL A 53 -13.04 1.14 -3.37
N THR A 54 -13.60 -0.04 -3.45
CA THR A 54 -14.61 -0.35 -4.44
C THR A 54 -15.88 -0.77 -3.72
N GLU A 55 -16.93 -0.99 -4.50
CA GLU A 55 -18.21 -1.41 -3.96
C GLU A 55 -18.10 -2.66 -3.11
N ASN A 56 -17.26 -3.58 -3.50
CA ASN A 56 -17.15 -4.89 -2.87
C ASN A 56 -15.86 -5.12 -2.11
N ASP A 57 -14.95 -4.16 -2.12
CA ASP A 57 -13.63 -4.44 -1.57
C ASP A 57 -12.90 -3.15 -1.16
N VAL A 58 -12.06 -3.30 -0.17
CA VAL A 58 -11.12 -2.26 0.25
C VAL A 58 -9.74 -2.88 0.23
N SER A 59 -8.85 -2.30 -0.56
CA SER A 59 -7.49 -2.80 -0.70
C SER A 59 -6.50 -1.72 -0.31
N LEU A 60 -5.40 -2.14 0.29
CA LEU A 60 -4.33 -1.24 0.67
C LEU A 60 -3.08 -1.66 -0.07
N TYR A 61 -2.47 -0.73 -0.77
CA TYR A 61 -1.23 -0.97 -1.51
C TYR A 61 -0.10 -0.23 -0.83
N GLY A 62 1.06 -0.87 -0.73
CA GLY A 62 2.20 -0.31 -0.04
C GLY A 62 3.41 -0.14 -0.94
N PHE A 63 4.15 0.93 -0.71
CA PHE A 63 5.34 1.26 -1.49
C PHE A 63 6.44 1.70 -0.55
N ALA A 64 7.68 1.56 -1.01
CA ALA A 64 8.84 1.89 -0.20
C ALA A 64 9.15 3.38 -0.21
N THR A 65 8.73 4.10 -1.25
CA THR A 65 9.02 5.52 -1.39
C THR A 65 7.76 6.28 -1.78
N GLU A 66 7.78 7.59 -1.50
CA GLU A 66 6.67 8.45 -1.91
C GLU A 66 6.58 8.56 -3.41
N GLU A 67 7.71 8.46 -4.10
CA GLU A 67 7.72 8.51 -5.56
C GLU A 67 6.97 7.34 -6.17
N GLN A 68 7.17 6.16 -5.61
CA GLN A 68 6.44 4.97 -6.06
C GLN A 68 4.95 5.12 -5.78
N GLN A 69 4.61 5.65 -4.61
CA GLN A 69 3.22 5.90 -4.25
C GLN A 69 2.57 6.86 -5.24
N ALA A 70 3.24 7.97 -5.53
CA ALA A 70 2.71 8.98 -6.44
C ALA A 70 2.54 8.41 -7.85
N CYS A 71 3.50 7.60 -8.29
CA CYS A 71 3.42 6.98 -9.60
C CYS A 71 2.20 6.07 -9.70
N PHE A 72 1.97 5.28 -8.68
CA PHE A 72 0.82 4.38 -8.65
C PHE A 72 -0.49 5.16 -8.65
N GLU A 73 -0.55 6.23 -7.85
CA GLU A 73 -1.74 7.06 -7.80
C GLU A 73 -2.04 7.70 -9.15
N MET A 74 -0.99 8.14 -9.83
CA MET A 74 -1.15 8.73 -11.15
C MET A 74 -1.70 7.73 -12.16
N LEU A 75 -1.17 6.51 -12.13
CA LEU A 75 -1.62 5.48 -13.05
C LEU A 75 -3.06 5.07 -12.76
N THR A 76 -3.41 4.92 -11.51
CA THR A 76 -4.77 4.54 -11.15
C THR A 76 -5.76 5.67 -11.36
N ALA A 77 -5.32 6.90 -11.19
CA ALA A 77 -6.19 8.06 -11.48
C ALA A 77 -6.54 8.11 -12.96
N VAL A 78 -5.56 7.84 -13.81
CA VAL A 78 -5.83 7.79 -15.26
C VAL A 78 -6.81 6.67 -15.58
N SER A 79 -6.59 5.51 -14.98
CA SER A 79 -7.51 4.39 -15.14
C SER A 79 -8.89 4.73 -14.59
N GLY A 80 -8.90 5.39 -13.44
CA GLY A 80 -10.14 5.72 -12.74
C GLY A 80 -10.96 6.78 -13.46
N VAL A 81 -10.33 7.64 -14.23
CA VAL A 81 -11.04 8.65 -14.99
C VAL A 81 -12.04 8.01 -15.95
N GLY A 82 -11.70 6.88 -16.41
CA GLY A 82 -12.61 6.17 -17.31
C GLY A 82 -13.88 5.72 -16.64
N ARG A 83 -13.97 5.88 -15.40
CA ARG A 83 -15.22 5.57 -14.75
C ARG A 83 -15.87 6.82 -14.24
N SER A 84 -15.53 7.27 -13.90
CA SER A 84 -16.08 8.15 -13.46
C SER A 84 -16.28 8.78 -13.22
N GLU A 85 -16.20 8.78 -12.95
CA GLU A 85 -16.34 9.51 -12.68
C GLU A 85 -16.53 9.82 -12.91
N GLU A 86 -16.72 9.42 -12.88
CA GLU A 86 -16.97 9.79 -13.09
C GLU A 86 -17.12 9.97 -13.06
N ARG A 87 -17.56 9.71 -13.07
CA ARG A 87 -17.93 10.04 -13.02
C ARG A 87 -18.02 10.44 -12.86
N ARG A 88 -18.40 10.23 -12.85
CA ARG A 88 -18.75 10.73 -12.77
C ARG A 88 -18.92 11.11 -12.72
#